data_847fa2d363db52a569f1920c6db3cf7f
#
_entry.id   847fa2d363db52a569f1920c6db3cf7f
#
_cell.length_a   1.000
_cell.length_b   1.000
_cell.length_c   1.000
_cell.angle_alpha   90.00
_cell.angle_beta   90.00
_cell.angle_gamma   90.00
#
_symmetry.space_group_name_H-M   'P 1'
#
loop_
_entity.id
_entity.type
_entity.pdbx_description
1 polymer ?
#
loop_
_entity_poly.entity_id
_entity_poly.type
_entity_poly.pdbx_seq_one_letter_code
_entity_poly.pdbx_strand_id
1 'polypeptide(L)'
;MIYKKQEGVPRFACEEYAGKTKDYAVLIPIINEGDRIYKELYRAKKHQISKYADLIICDGGSTDGCTEEKKLKKLEVNTLLVKQDEGKQGTQLRMGIWWAMQRGYQGVITVDGNNKDSIEDVPDFIEKLKEGYDLIQGSRFIKGARAVRTPWIRLLSVRLIHAPIISLTARQRFTDTTNAYRGYSA
;
A
#
# COMPACT_ATOMS: atom_id res chain seq x y z
N MET A 1 -14.64 15.39 4.03
CA MET A 1 -14.10 16.56 3.25
C MET A 1 -13.92 16.13 1.79
N ILE A 2 -14.13 17.02 0.80
CA ILE A 2 -13.94 16.69 -0.64
C ILE A 2 -12.74 17.47 -1.16
N TYR A 3 -11.76 16.77 -1.72
CA TYR A 3 -10.60 17.35 -2.38
C TYR A 3 -10.84 17.48 -3.88
N LYS A 4 -10.53 18.66 -4.43
CA LYS A 4 -10.69 18.94 -5.86
C LYS A 4 -9.60 18.25 -6.67
N LYS A 5 -9.89 17.99 -7.95
CA LYS A 5 -8.92 17.43 -8.90
C LYS A 5 -7.71 18.34 -9.02
N GLN A 6 -6.52 17.74 -8.99
CA GLN A 6 -5.23 18.37 -9.27
C GLN A 6 -4.51 17.60 -10.35
N GLU A 7 -3.42 18.15 -10.90
CA GLU A 7 -2.64 17.45 -11.91
C GLU A 7 -2.13 16.11 -11.37
N GLY A 8 -2.48 15.02 -12.03
CA GLY A 8 -2.13 13.64 -11.64
C GLY A 8 -2.88 13.08 -10.45
N VAL A 9 -3.69 13.86 -9.71
CA VAL A 9 -4.45 13.43 -8.53
C VAL A 9 -5.95 13.54 -8.81
N PRO A 10 -6.75 12.46 -8.61
CA PRO A 10 -8.19 12.50 -8.83
C PRO A 10 -8.89 13.35 -7.77
N ARG A 11 -10.16 13.71 -8.02
CA ARG A 11 -11.05 14.15 -6.95
C ARG A 11 -11.31 12.98 -6.01
N PHE A 12 -11.40 13.28 -4.72
CA PHE A 12 -11.71 12.25 -3.72
C PHE A 12 -12.40 12.83 -2.49
N ALA A 13 -13.18 12.01 -1.83
CA ALA A 13 -13.68 12.27 -0.49
C ALA A 13 -12.68 11.72 0.54
N CYS A 14 -12.56 12.39 1.68
CA CYS A 14 -11.72 12.00 2.78
C CYS A 14 -12.55 11.94 4.06
N GLU A 15 -12.49 10.81 4.73
CA GLU A 15 -13.05 10.55 6.06
C GLU A 15 -11.90 10.20 7.01
N GLU A 16 -11.53 11.14 7.85
CA GLU A 16 -10.51 10.93 8.88
C GLU A 16 -11.19 10.42 10.16
N TYR A 17 -10.82 9.22 10.59
CA TYR A 17 -11.30 8.62 11.83
C TYR A 17 -10.39 8.99 13.01
N ALA A 18 -9.11 9.22 12.72
CA ALA A 18 -8.13 9.79 13.63
C ALA A 18 -7.20 10.72 12.84
N GLY A 19 -6.66 11.74 13.48
CA GLY A 19 -5.62 12.58 12.87
C GLY A 19 -4.32 11.78 12.63
N LYS A 20 -3.31 12.40 11.99
CA LYS A 20 -1.98 11.80 11.85
C LYS A 20 -1.41 11.48 13.23
N THR A 21 -1.07 10.22 13.48
CA THR A 21 -0.52 9.74 14.76
C THR A 21 0.90 9.20 14.63
N LYS A 22 1.34 8.88 13.42
CA LYS A 22 2.65 8.29 13.10
C LYS A 22 3.36 9.06 12.01
N ASP A 23 4.66 8.85 11.90
CA ASP A 23 5.48 9.46 10.84
C ASP A 23 5.35 8.75 9.50
N TYR A 24 4.89 7.49 9.51
CA TYR A 24 4.71 6.65 8.32
C TYR A 24 3.26 6.27 8.14
N ALA A 25 2.87 6.03 6.88
CA ALA A 25 1.54 5.57 6.53
C ALA A 25 1.58 4.29 5.68
N VAL A 26 0.62 3.40 5.89
CA VAL A 26 0.35 2.25 5.01
C VAL A 26 -0.82 2.61 4.12
N LEU A 27 -0.60 2.64 2.81
CA LEU A 27 -1.62 2.90 1.80
C LEU A 27 -2.15 1.59 1.24
N ILE A 28 -3.43 1.34 1.40
CA ILE A 28 -4.09 0.09 0.98
C ILE A 28 -5.12 0.41 -0.10
N PRO A 29 -4.77 0.28 -1.40
CA PRO A 29 -5.72 0.46 -2.48
C PRO A 29 -6.70 -0.72 -2.52
N ILE A 30 -8.00 -0.41 -2.59
CA ILE A 30 -9.08 -1.40 -2.66
C ILE A 30 -10.12 -1.03 -3.72
N ILE A 31 -10.77 -2.04 -4.27
CA ILE A 31 -12.02 -1.91 -5.02
C ILE A 31 -12.79 -3.24 -4.94
N ASN A 32 -13.94 -3.24 -4.27
CA ASN A 32 -14.81 -4.40 -4.10
C ASN A 32 -14.04 -5.64 -3.58
N GLU A 33 -13.24 -5.44 -2.52
CA GLU A 33 -12.42 -6.51 -1.93
C GLU A 33 -13.22 -7.42 -0.96
N GLY A 34 -14.43 -7.04 -0.59
CA GLY A 34 -15.28 -7.81 0.31
C GLY A 34 -14.57 -8.12 1.62
N ASP A 35 -14.65 -9.38 2.06
CA ASP A 35 -14.03 -9.83 3.32
C ASP A 35 -12.49 -9.89 3.29
N ARG A 36 -11.87 -9.78 2.11
CA ARG A 36 -10.40 -9.85 2.01
C ARG A 36 -9.73 -8.70 2.73
N ILE A 37 -10.26 -7.49 2.57
CA ILE A 37 -9.72 -6.32 3.26
C ILE A 37 -9.87 -6.44 4.77
N TYR A 38 -11.01 -6.95 5.27
CA TYR A 38 -11.18 -7.14 6.71
C TYR A 38 -10.21 -8.18 7.28
N LYS A 39 -9.91 -9.25 6.55
CA LYS A 39 -8.90 -10.25 6.94
C LYS A 39 -7.51 -9.63 7.02
N GLU A 40 -7.16 -8.77 6.08
CA GLU A 40 -5.88 -8.07 6.06
C GLU A 40 -5.76 -7.07 7.21
N LEU A 41 -6.78 -6.25 7.42
CA LEU A 41 -6.83 -5.31 8.55
C LEU A 41 -6.84 -6.04 9.91
N TYR A 42 -7.46 -7.21 9.99
CA TYR A 42 -7.38 -8.04 11.21
C TYR A 42 -5.95 -8.53 11.47
N ARG A 43 -5.21 -8.92 10.42
CA ARG A 43 -3.78 -9.26 10.52
C ARG A 43 -2.97 -8.04 10.96
N ALA A 44 -3.22 -6.86 10.35
CA ALA A 44 -2.57 -5.61 10.74
C ALA A 44 -2.78 -5.33 12.23
N LYS A 45 -4.01 -5.43 12.72
CA LYS A 45 -4.35 -5.24 14.13
C LYS A 45 -3.69 -6.28 15.03
N LYS A 46 -3.74 -7.57 14.65
CA LYS A 46 -3.09 -8.66 15.39
C LYS A 46 -1.59 -8.43 15.55
N HIS A 47 -0.92 -7.92 14.53
CA HIS A 47 0.51 -7.59 14.54
C HIS A 47 0.80 -6.16 14.98
N GLN A 48 -0.23 -5.43 15.46
CA GLN A 48 -0.11 -4.09 16.04
C GLN A 48 0.55 -3.07 15.09
N ILE A 49 0.24 -3.16 13.79
CA ILE A 49 0.84 -2.27 12.76
C ILE A 49 0.55 -0.80 13.04
N SER A 50 -0.61 -0.48 13.66
CA SER A 50 -0.97 0.87 14.10
C SER A 50 0.01 1.50 15.11
N LYS A 51 0.90 0.72 15.72
CA LYS A 51 2.00 1.27 16.53
C LYS A 51 3.12 1.89 15.71
N TYR A 52 3.26 1.49 14.46
CA TYR A 52 4.35 1.87 13.55
C TYR A 52 3.91 2.85 12.47
N ALA A 53 2.70 2.68 11.93
CA ALA A 53 2.17 3.46 10.82
C ALA A 53 0.65 3.67 10.93
N ASP A 54 0.16 4.78 10.39
CA ASP A 54 -1.27 5.03 10.21
C ASP A 54 -1.79 4.23 9.01
N LEU A 55 -2.92 3.52 9.18
CA LEU A 55 -3.55 2.73 8.11
C LEU A 55 -4.52 3.61 7.30
N ILE A 56 -4.27 3.74 6.01
CA ILE A 56 -5.04 4.58 5.09
C ILE A 56 -5.61 3.71 3.98
N ILE A 57 -6.92 3.60 3.92
CA ILE A 57 -7.61 2.93 2.82
C ILE A 57 -7.74 3.91 1.64
N CYS A 58 -7.30 3.48 0.45
CA CYS A 58 -7.43 4.22 -0.80
C CYS A 58 -8.48 3.52 -1.68
N ASP A 59 -9.75 3.82 -1.44
CA ASP A 59 -10.87 3.17 -2.11
C ASP A 59 -11.10 3.68 -3.53
N GLY A 60 -11.29 2.76 -4.46
CA GLY A 60 -11.60 3.02 -5.86
C GLY A 60 -13.07 3.37 -6.17
N GLY A 61 -13.91 3.45 -5.14
CA GLY A 61 -15.36 3.60 -5.23
C GLY A 61 -16.07 2.24 -5.09
N SER A 62 -15.76 1.51 -4.03
CA SER A 62 -16.37 0.21 -3.74
C SER A 62 -17.87 0.32 -3.45
N THR A 63 -18.62 -0.69 -3.88
CA THR A 63 -20.07 -0.79 -3.72
C THR A 63 -20.51 -2.03 -2.96
N ASP A 64 -19.58 -2.86 -2.54
CA ASP A 64 -19.80 -4.15 -1.86
C ASP A 64 -19.89 -4.06 -0.33
N GLY A 65 -19.81 -2.83 0.23
CA GLY A 65 -19.86 -2.60 1.67
C GLY A 65 -18.55 -2.85 2.40
N CYS A 66 -17.43 -3.08 1.68
CA CYS A 66 -16.12 -3.32 2.31
C CYS A 66 -15.51 -2.06 2.99
N THR A 67 -16.15 -0.90 2.86
CA THR A 67 -15.74 0.37 3.48
C THR A 67 -16.63 0.80 4.65
N GLU A 68 -17.31 -0.13 5.30
CA GLU A 68 -18.18 0.17 6.46
C GLU A 68 -17.39 0.83 7.60
N GLU A 69 -17.71 2.08 7.91
CA GLU A 69 -17.00 2.94 8.87
C GLU A 69 -16.76 2.26 10.23
N LYS A 70 -17.81 1.66 10.81
CA LYS A 70 -17.71 1.01 12.12
C LYS A 70 -16.69 -0.13 12.14
N LYS A 71 -16.63 -0.91 11.06
CA LYS A 71 -15.65 -2.00 10.92
C LYS A 71 -14.24 -1.47 10.70
N LEU A 72 -14.08 -0.45 9.86
CA LEU A 72 -12.78 0.17 9.60
C LEU A 72 -12.19 0.77 10.89
N LYS A 73 -12.99 1.53 11.66
CA LYS A 73 -12.57 2.09 12.96
C LYS A 73 -12.19 0.99 13.96
N LYS A 74 -12.99 -0.08 14.06
CA LYS A 74 -12.69 -1.21 14.95
C LYS A 74 -11.37 -1.92 14.59
N LEU A 75 -10.99 -1.86 13.29
CA LEU A 75 -9.76 -2.45 12.76
C LEU A 75 -8.60 -1.43 12.65
N GLU A 76 -8.73 -0.30 13.37
CA GLU A 76 -7.67 0.70 13.54
C GLU A 76 -7.28 1.41 12.24
N VAL A 77 -8.19 1.49 11.27
CA VAL A 77 -8.01 2.34 10.10
C VAL A 77 -8.06 3.79 10.54
N ASN A 78 -7.05 4.56 10.16
CA ASN A 78 -6.93 5.98 10.48
C ASN A 78 -7.77 6.84 9.53
N THR A 79 -7.73 6.54 8.24
CA THR A 79 -8.37 7.37 7.20
C THR A 79 -8.89 6.51 6.05
N LEU A 80 -10.05 6.90 5.54
CA LEU A 80 -10.62 6.40 4.29
C LEU A 80 -10.61 7.52 3.24
N LEU A 81 -9.95 7.26 2.11
CA LEU A 81 -9.95 8.12 0.92
C LEU A 81 -10.78 7.42 -0.16
N VAL A 82 -11.83 8.07 -0.65
CA VAL A 82 -12.74 7.51 -1.68
C VAL A 82 -12.59 8.28 -2.98
N LYS A 83 -12.00 7.65 -3.97
CA LYS A 83 -11.80 8.21 -5.31
C LYS A 83 -13.14 8.45 -6.00
N GLN A 84 -13.31 9.63 -6.62
CA GLN A 84 -14.54 10.02 -7.31
C GLN A 84 -14.40 10.09 -8.84
N ASP A 85 -13.16 10.12 -9.35
CA ASP A 85 -12.89 10.13 -10.78
C ASP A 85 -12.59 8.72 -11.30
N GLU A 86 -12.65 8.53 -12.61
CA GLU A 86 -12.22 7.29 -13.25
C GLU A 86 -10.74 7.00 -13.02
N GLY A 87 -10.35 5.75 -13.20
CA GLY A 87 -8.96 5.30 -13.08
C GLY A 87 -8.83 4.03 -12.24
N LYS A 88 -7.69 3.38 -12.40
CA LYS A 88 -7.36 2.10 -11.75
C LYS A 88 -6.50 2.32 -10.49
N GLN A 89 -5.94 1.25 -9.95
CA GLN A 89 -5.11 1.23 -8.73
C GLN A 89 -4.03 2.32 -8.69
N GLY A 90 -3.34 2.58 -9.81
CA GLY A 90 -2.32 3.64 -9.86
C GLY A 90 -2.87 5.04 -9.54
N THR A 91 -4.15 5.31 -9.85
CA THR A 91 -4.82 6.57 -9.50
C THR A 91 -5.16 6.62 -8.01
N GLN A 92 -5.56 5.49 -7.41
CA GLN A 92 -5.78 5.38 -5.96
C GLN A 92 -4.48 5.61 -5.19
N LEU A 93 -3.37 5.02 -5.63
CA LEU A 93 -2.06 5.21 -5.00
C LEU A 93 -1.59 6.67 -5.10
N ARG A 94 -1.73 7.32 -6.28
CA ARG A 94 -1.39 8.75 -6.41
C ARG A 94 -2.21 9.62 -5.45
N MET A 95 -3.50 9.34 -5.30
CA MET A 95 -4.37 10.00 -4.31
C MET A 95 -3.83 9.83 -2.89
N GLY A 96 -3.54 8.59 -2.49
CA GLY A 96 -3.03 8.29 -1.15
C GLY A 96 -1.66 8.89 -0.88
N ILE A 97 -0.72 8.79 -1.82
CA ILE A 97 0.62 9.37 -1.71
C ILE A 97 0.52 10.89 -1.59
N TRP A 98 -0.22 11.54 -2.48
CA TRP A 98 -0.42 12.99 -2.43
C TRP A 98 -1.01 13.43 -1.08
N TRP A 99 -2.07 12.74 -0.62
CA TRP A 99 -2.70 13.05 0.66
C TRP A 99 -1.74 12.89 1.84
N ALA A 100 -0.96 11.81 1.87
CA ALA A 100 0.05 11.56 2.89
C ALA A 100 1.14 12.65 2.89
N MET A 101 1.62 13.07 1.72
CA MET A 101 2.61 14.16 1.58
C MET A 101 2.05 15.48 2.14
N GLN A 102 0.78 15.83 1.84
CA GLN A 102 0.15 17.03 2.39
C GLN A 102 0.00 16.99 3.92
N ARG A 103 -0.01 15.80 4.51
CA ARG A 103 -0.05 15.59 5.96
C ARG A 103 1.32 15.51 6.61
N GLY A 104 2.40 15.62 5.84
CA GLY A 104 3.78 15.59 6.32
C GLY A 104 4.20 14.21 6.85
N TYR A 105 3.72 13.11 6.24
CA TYR A 105 4.30 11.80 6.49
C TYR A 105 5.72 11.73 5.92
N GLN A 106 6.63 11.09 6.64
CA GLN A 106 8.03 10.92 6.24
C GLN A 106 8.24 9.80 5.23
N GLY A 107 7.23 8.97 5.04
CA GLY A 107 7.24 7.92 4.04
C GLY A 107 5.94 7.12 4.05
N VAL A 108 5.75 6.36 2.97
CA VAL A 108 4.55 5.55 2.78
C VAL A 108 4.93 4.13 2.37
N ILE A 109 4.14 3.16 2.83
CA ILE A 109 4.24 1.75 2.41
C ILE A 109 2.95 1.38 1.69
N THR A 110 3.04 0.84 0.47
CA THR A 110 1.88 0.38 -0.30
C THR A 110 1.69 -1.11 -0.12
N VAL A 111 0.48 -1.55 0.25
CA VAL A 111 0.09 -2.95 0.46
C VAL A 111 -1.21 -3.21 -0.28
N ASP A 112 -1.28 -4.26 -1.12
CA ASP A 112 -2.52 -4.59 -1.83
C ASP A 112 -3.60 -5.12 -0.88
N GLY A 113 -4.82 -4.54 -0.91
CA GLY A 113 -5.94 -4.92 -0.03
C GLY A 113 -6.57 -6.30 -0.29
N ASN A 114 -5.89 -7.16 -1.05
CA ASN A 114 -6.37 -8.49 -1.45
C ASN A 114 -5.94 -9.63 -0.49
N ASN A 115 -5.31 -9.28 0.63
CA ASN A 115 -4.82 -10.19 1.68
C ASN A 115 -3.77 -11.21 1.19
N LYS A 116 -2.89 -10.81 0.27
CA LYS A 116 -1.80 -11.66 -0.23
C LYS A 116 -0.42 -11.22 0.24
N ASP A 117 -0.25 -9.94 0.52
CA ASP A 117 0.99 -9.38 1.02
C ASP A 117 1.14 -9.63 2.54
N SER A 118 2.38 -9.63 3.00
CA SER A 118 2.71 -9.79 4.42
C SER A 118 2.66 -8.44 5.13
N ILE A 119 1.47 -7.97 5.49
CA ILE A 119 1.31 -6.68 6.18
C ILE A 119 2.11 -6.63 7.50
N GLU A 120 2.40 -7.77 8.08
CA GLU A 120 3.28 -7.94 9.25
C GLU A 120 4.73 -7.48 9.03
N ASP A 121 5.20 -7.38 7.76
CA ASP A 121 6.56 -6.93 7.43
C ASP A 121 6.67 -5.39 7.35
N VAL A 122 5.58 -4.65 7.53
CA VAL A 122 5.57 -3.16 7.51
C VAL A 122 6.64 -2.54 8.42
N PRO A 123 6.89 -3.04 9.65
CA PRO A 123 7.97 -2.52 10.50
C PRO A 123 9.35 -2.60 9.84
N ASP A 124 9.65 -3.68 9.10
CA ASP A 124 10.94 -3.85 8.42
C ASP A 124 11.11 -2.81 7.29
N PHE A 125 10.01 -2.48 6.57
CA PHE A 125 10.02 -1.39 5.58
C PHE A 125 10.31 -0.04 6.22
N ILE A 126 9.69 0.24 7.37
CA ILE A 126 9.89 1.50 8.11
C ILE A 126 11.34 1.60 8.60
N GLU A 127 11.91 0.51 9.09
CA GLU A 127 13.30 0.48 9.52
C GLU A 127 14.24 0.85 8.36
N LYS A 128 14.02 0.26 7.18
CA LYS A 128 14.81 0.59 5.98
C LYS A 128 14.63 2.03 5.51
N LEU A 129 13.42 2.58 5.58
CA LEU A 129 13.19 4.01 5.31
C LEU A 129 13.97 4.90 6.29
N LYS A 130 14.01 4.55 7.58
CA LYS A 130 14.80 5.25 8.60
C LYS A 130 16.31 5.15 8.39
N GLU A 131 16.80 4.06 7.78
CA GLU A 131 18.19 3.91 7.35
C GLU A 131 18.57 4.81 6.15
N GLY A 132 17.58 5.52 5.55
CA GLY A 132 17.79 6.45 4.44
C GLY A 132 17.63 5.85 3.05
N TYR A 133 17.00 4.70 2.93
CA TYR A 133 16.62 4.18 1.60
C TYR A 133 15.39 4.90 1.07
N ASP A 134 15.45 5.39 -0.18
CA ASP A 134 14.33 6.10 -0.83
C ASP A 134 13.24 5.16 -1.34
N LEU A 135 13.63 3.95 -1.75
CA LEU A 135 12.74 2.92 -2.28
C LEU A 135 13.05 1.55 -1.71
N ILE A 136 12.07 0.93 -1.09
CA ILE A 136 12.14 -0.47 -0.64
C ILE A 136 11.18 -1.30 -1.48
N GLN A 137 11.65 -2.41 -2.02
CA GLN A 137 10.86 -3.33 -2.84
C GLN A 137 10.66 -4.65 -2.12
N GLY A 138 9.41 -4.99 -1.79
CA GLY A 138 9.06 -6.33 -1.33
C GLY A 138 9.32 -7.37 -2.43
N SER A 139 9.94 -8.48 -2.09
CA SER A 139 10.31 -9.50 -3.08
C SER A 139 9.88 -10.90 -2.65
N ARG A 140 9.24 -11.61 -3.58
CA ARG A 140 8.87 -13.03 -3.44
C ARG A 140 10.02 -14.00 -3.71
N PHE A 141 11.20 -13.49 -4.08
CA PHE A 141 12.34 -14.28 -4.57
C PHE A 141 13.58 -14.22 -3.66
N ILE A 142 13.47 -13.58 -2.52
CA ILE A 142 14.54 -13.57 -1.50
C ILE A 142 14.38 -14.76 -0.54
N LYS A 143 15.44 -15.10 0.17
CA LYS A 143 15.42 -16.17 1.17
C LYS A 143 14.37 -15.90 2.25
N GLY A 144 13.50 -16.85 2.53
CA GLY A 144 12.40 -16.74 3.50
C GLY A 144 11.09 -16.21 2.91
N ALA A 145 11.10 -15.60 1.73
CA ALA A 145 9.88 -15.13 1.08
C ALA A 145 9.04 -16.28 0.51
N ARG A 146 7.74 -16.03 0.37
CA ARG A 146 6.79 -17.00 -0.21
C ARG A 146 6.04 -16.38 -1.38
N ALA A 147 6.04 -17.09 -2.52
CA ALA A 147 5.21 -16.76 -3.68
C ALA A 147 3.90 -17.56 -3.61
N VAL A 148 2.83 -16.93 -3.10
CA VAL A 148 1.52 -17.60 -2.96
C VAL A 148 0.70 -17.39 -4.23
N ARG A 149 0.27 -18.51 -4.87
CA ARG A 149 -0.60 -18.51 -6.05
C ARG A 149 -0.10 -17.63 -7.21
N THR A 150 1.21 -17.51 -7.39
CA THR A 150 1.78 -16.79 -8.52
C THR A 150 1.97 -17.76 -9.70
N PRO A 151 1.43 -17.46 -10.91
CA PRO A 151 1.62 -18.32 -12.08
C PRO A 151 3.11 -18.52 -12.38
N TRP A 152 3.52 -19.74 -12.67
CA TRP A 152 4.93 -20.10 -12.91
C TRP A 152 5.56 -19.32 -14.07
N ILE A 153 4.78 -19.03 -15.14
CA ILE A 153 5.22 -18.21 -16.28
C ILE A 153 5.62 -16.80 -15.80
N ARG A 154 4.82 -16.18 -14.91
CA ARG A 154 5.15 -14.88 -14.32
C ARG A 154 6.43 -14.98 -13.48
N LEU A 155 6.58 -16.04 -12.66
CA LEU A 155 7.78 -16.24 -11.87
C LEU A 155 9.03 -16.30 -12.76
N LEU A 156 8.95 -17.08 -13.84
CA LEU A 156 10.05 -17.25 -14.79
C LEU A 156 10.37 -15.94 -15.51
N SER A 157 9.35 -15.23 -16.04
CA SER A 157 9.54 -13.98 -16.77
C SER A 157 10.12 -12.87 -15.88
N VAL A 158 9.66 -12.75 -14.64
CA VAL A 158 10.21 -11.77 -13.70
C VAL A 158 11.66 -12.07 -13.39
N ARG A 159 11.98 -13.32 -13.09
CA ARG A 159 13.33 -13.74 -12.68
C ARG A 159 14.37 -13.68 -13.80
N LEU A 160 13.97 -14.05 -15.03
CA LEU A 160 14.91 -14.18 -16.15
C LEU A 160 14.95 -12.95 -17.07
N ILE A 161 13.88 -12.16 -17.11
CA ILE A 161 13.77 -11.03 -18.05
C ILE A 161 13.65 -9.70 -17.29
N HIS A 162 12.58 -9.50 -16.53
CA HIS A 162 12.29 -8.18 -15.95
C HIS A 162 13.31 -7.76 -14.90
N ALA A 163 13.62 -8.63 -13.92
CA ALA A 163 14.54 -8.28 -12.85
C ALA A 163 15.98 -8.04 -13.37
N PRO A 164 16.56 -8.86 -14.28
CA PRO A 164 17.86 -8.57 -14.86
C PRO A 164 17.90 -7.27 -15.67
N ILE A 165 16.92 -7.00 -16.54
CA ILE A 165 16.87 -5.78 -17.35
C ILE A 165 16.80 -4.54 -16.46
N ILE A 166 15.88 -4.53 -15.49
CA ILE A 166 15.73 -3.39 -14.57
C ILE A 166 16.96 -3.24 -13.68
N SER A 167 17.56 -4.34 -13.23
CA SER A 167 18.79 -4.28 -12.43
C SER A 167 19.95 -3.67 -13.21
N LEU A 168 20.08 -4.00 -14.50
CA LEU A 168 21.12 -3.47 -15.37
C LEU A 168 20.91 -1.97 -15.63
N THR A 169 19.68 -1.56 -15.96
CA THR A 169 19.36 -0.16 -16.27
C THR A 169 19.44 0.74 -15.05
N ALA A 170 18.98 0.27 -13.90
CA ALA A 170 19.02 1.00 -12.64
C ALA A 170 20.39 0.92 -11.93
N ARG A 171 21.33 0.09 -12.42
CA ARG A 171 22.60 -0.22 -11.75
C ARG A 171 22.44 -0.66 -10.30
N GLN A 172 21.30 -1.29 -10.00
CA GLN A 172 20.95 -1.82 -8.69
C GLN A 172 20.33 -3.20 -8.84
N ARG A 173 20.51 -4.08 -7.84
CA ARG A 173 19.95 -5.42 -7.88
C ARG A 173 18.48 -5.43 -7.48
N PHE A 174 17.60 -5.69 -8.44
CA PHE A 174 16.19 -6.00 -8.21
C PHE A 174 15.95 -7.50 -8.34
N THR A 175 15.08 -8.05 -7.48
CA THR A 175 14.72 -9.47 -7.51
C THR A 175 13.25 -9.66 -7.89
N ASP A 176 12.37 -8.71 -7.58
CA ASP A 176 10.95 -8.73 -7.92
C ASP A 176 10.46 -7.33 -8.32
N THR A 177 10.25 -7.13 -9.61
CA THR A 177 9.84 -5.84 -10.17
C THR A 177 8.32 -5.69 -10.34
N THR A 178 7.58 -6.77 -10.10
CA THR A 178 6.12 -6.82 -10.33
C THR A 178 5.30 -6.83 -9.05
N ASN A 179 5.93 -6.81 -7.89
CA ASN A 179 5.24 -6.70 -6.62
C ASN A 179 4.87 -5.22 -6.34
N ALA A 180 3.62 -4.99 -5.93
CA ALA A 180 3.13 -3.66 -5.54
C ALA A 180 3.48 -3.30 -4.09
N TYR A 181 4.00 -4.25 -3.31
CA TYR A 181 4.42 -4.04 -1.93
C TYR A 181 5.74 -3.27 -1.90
N ARG A 182 5.66 -1.98 -1.61
CA ARG A 182 6.80 -1.05 -1.67
C ARG A 182 6.77 -0.03 -0.56
N GLY A 183 7.95 0.40 -0.12
CA GLY A 183 8.14 1.58 0.72
C GLY A 183 8.76 2.72 -0.09
N TYR A 184 8.32 3.95 0.19
CA TYR A 184 8.83 5.17 -0.42
C TYR A 184 9.12 6.19 0.68
N SER A 185 10.28 6.85 0.63
CA SER A 185 10.53 8.06 1.41
C SER A 185 9.74 9.25 0.86
N ALA A 186 9.55 10.28 1.68
CA ALA A 186 8.92 11.54 1.29
C ALA A 186 9.88 12.43 0.50
#